data_7f58f3b1c471ae516abac41b7e502de2
#
_entry.id   7f58f3b1c471ae516abac41b7e502de2
#
_cell.length_a   1.000
_cell.length_b   1.000
_cell.length_c   1.000
_cell.angle_alpha   90.00
_cell.angle_beta   90.00
_cell.angle_gamma   90.00
#
_symmetry.space_group_name_H-M   'P 1'
#
loop_
_entity.id
_entity.type
_entity.pdbx_description
1 polymer ?
#
loop_
_entity_poly.entity_id
_entity_poly.type
_entity_poly.pdbx_seq_one_letter_code
_entity_poly.pdbx_strand_id
1 'polypeptide(L)' 'MEGQPARPAAAEVWEVFARHDREDRVHHVGTVRAAGARDARVFAFMLYDERRWQEMFVTPRAAVVPVIVPE' A
#
# COMPACT_ATOMS: atom_id res chain seq x y z
N MET A 1 -5.09 3.43 -30.69
CA MET A 1 -4.95 3.44 -30.41
C MET A 1 -4.77 3.07 -30.02
N GLU A 2 -4.68 3.08 -29.83
CA GLU A 2 -4.51 2.97 -29.50
C GLU A 2 -4.29 2.78 -28.71
N GLY A 3 -4.30 2.38 -28.44
CA GLY A 3 -4.14 2.37 -27.71
C GLY A 3 -3.61 2.30 -26.77
N GLN A 4 -3.71 2.52 -26.36
CA GLN A 4 -3.33 2.68 -25.40
C GLN A 4 -3.30 1.98 -24.55
N PRO A 5 -3.00 1.85 -24.32
CA PRO A 5 -2.84 1.22 -23.55
C PRO A 5 -2.95 0.96 -22.49
N ALA A 6 -2.85 0.79 -22.35
CA ALA A 6 -3.11 0.42 -21.43
C ALA A 6 -2.89 0.88 -20.31
N ARG A 7 -3.25 1.61 -20.08
CA ARG A 7 -3.12 2.10 -19.06
C ARG A 7 -3.63 1.26 -18.16
N PRO A 8 -3.05 0.89 -17.50
CA PRO A 8 -3.32 0.07 -16.54
C PRO A 8 -4.32 0.57 -15.80
N ALA A 9 -4.96 0.35 -16.08
CA ALA A 9 -5.81 0.65 -15.38
C ALA A 9 -5.52 1.13 -14.36
N ALA A 10 -5.54 1.52 -14.15
CA ALA A 10 -5.58 2.05 -13.20
C ALA A 10 -4.83 1.61 -12.14
N ALA A 11 -3.89 2.21 -11.81
CA ALA A 11 -3.19 1.96 -10.62
C ALA A 11 -4.06 2.34 -9.46
N GLU A 12 -4.28 1.45 -8.58
CA GLU A 12 -5.04 1.71 -7.37
C GLU A 12 -4.12 2.18 -6.29
N VAL A 13 -4.67 2.86 -5.31
CA VAL A 13 -3.93 3.28 -4.14
C VAL A 13 -3.97 2.16 -3.11
N TRP A 14 -2.82 1.81 -2.57
CA TRP A 14 -2.71 0.78 -1.53
C TRP A 14 -2.12 1.42 -0.29
N GLU A 15 -2.73 1.15 0.84
CA GLU A 15 -2.23 1.66 2.11
C GLU A 15 -1.20 0.69 2.65
N VAL A 16 -0.11 1.20 3.19
CA VAL A 16 0.96 0.36 3.70
C VAL A 16 1.01 0.49 5.21
N PHE A 17 1.02 -0.65 5.89
CA PHE A 17 1.07 -0.71 7.34
C PHE A 17 2.26 -1.55 7.76
N ALA A 18 2.89 -1.18 8.84
CA ALA A 18 4.07 -1.93 9.28
C ALA A 18 4.34 -1.69 10.75
N ARG A 19 5.21 -2.51 11.31
CA ARG A 19 5.71 -2.27 12.66
C ARG A 19 7.17 -2.69 12.72
N HIS A 20 7.91 -2.05 13.64
CA HIS A 20 9.34 -2.24 13.74
C HIS A 20 9.72 -3.49 14.49
N ASP A 21 9.07 -3.77 15.59
CA ASP A 21 9.42 -4.95 16.35
C ASP A 21 8.17 -5.49 16.97
N ARG A 22 8.35 -6.57 17.71
CA ARG A 22 7.20 -7.25 18.18
C ARG A 22 6.41 -6.48 19.16
N GLU A 23 6.97 -5.57 19.83
CA GLU A 23 6.22 -4.81 20.80
C GLU A 23 5.67 -3.53 20.24
N ASP A 24 6.05 -3.19 19.03
CA ASP A 24 5.56 -1.99 18.40
C ASP A 24 4.16 -2.25 17.85
N ARG A 25 3.38 -1.22 17.72
CA ARG A 25 2.07 -1.37 17.14
C ARG A 25 2.15 -1.19 15.65
N VAL A 26 1.33 -1.91 14.93
CA VAL A 26 1.20 -1.71 13.52
C VAL A 26 0.65 -0.32 13.29
N HIS A 27 1.24 0.40 12.38
CA HIS A 27 0.75 1.74 12.06
C HIS A 27 0.88 2.00 10.57
N HIS A 28 0.21 3.01 10.12
CA HIS A 28 0.19 3.38 8.71
C HIS A 28 1.50 4.09 8.38
N VAL A 29 2.22 3.61 7.40
CA VAL A 29 3.49 4.22 7.03
C VAL A 29 3.44 4.96 5.71
N GLY A 30 2.46 4.72 4.89
CA GLY A 30 2.35 5.45 3.64
C GLY A 30 1.47 4.73 2.64
N THR A 31 1.62 5.11 1.39
CA THR A 31 0.82 4.52 0.32
C THR A 31 1.70 4.20 -0.86
N VAL A 32 1.24 3.29 -1.69
CA VAL A 32 1.86 3.03 -2.98
C VAL A 32 0.75 2.91 -4.01
N ARG A 33 1.09 3.08 -5.25
CA ARG A 33 0.15 2.87 -6.33
C ARG A 33 0.56 1.67 -7.11
N ALA A 34 -0.37 0.79 -7.36
CA ALA A 34 -0.06 -0.44 -8.06
C ALA A 34 -1.33 -1.01 -8.68
N ALA A 35 -1.17 -1.76 -9.73
CA ALA A 35 -2.31 -2.35 -10.41
C ALA A 35 -2.85 -3.55 -9.68
N GLY A 36 -2.09 -4.16 -8.80
CA GLY A 36 -2.57 -5.33 -8.08
C GLY A 36 -1.72 -5.60 -6.87
N ALA A 37 -2.09 -6.60 -6.12
CA ALA A 37 -1.46 -6.91 -4.86
C ALA A 37 0.01 -7.29 -5.00
N ARG A 38 0.34 -8.00 -6.05
CA ARG A 38 1.70 -8.43 -6.23
C ARG A 38 2.62 -7.25 -6.39
N ASP A 39 2.25 -6.30 -7.24
CA ASP A 39 3.06 -5.12 -7.44
C ASP A 39 3.07 -4.24 -6.21
N ALA A 40 1.94 -4.15 -5.52
CA ALA A 40 1.87 -3.34 -4.30
C ALA A 40 2.85 -3.86 -3.26
N ARG A 41 2.98 -5.18 -3.13
CA ARG A 41 3.92 -5.77 -2.18
C ARG A 41 5.36 -5.42 -2.55
N VAL A 42 5.70 -5.51 -3.82
CA VAL A 42 7.05 -5.23 -4.27
C VAL A 42 7.37 -3.76 -4.07
N PHE A 43 6.45 -2.88 -4.45
CA PHE A 43 6.68 -1.45 -4.32
C PHE A 43 6.81 -1.03 -2.86
N ALA A 44 5.97 -1.58 -2.00
CA ALA A 44 6.04 -1.25 -0.59
C ALA A 44 7.38 -1.70 0.00
N PHE A 45 7.80 -2.88 -0.33
CA PHE A 45 9.05 -3.41 0.16
C PHE A 45 10.22 -2.50 -0.28
N MET A 46 10.22 -2.10 -1.53
CA MET A 46 11.31 -1.29 -2.05
C MET A 46 11.29 0.13 -1.52
N LEU A 47 10.12 0.70 -1.39
CA LEU A 47 10.02 2.08 -0.98
C LEU A 47 10.31 2.29 0.50
N TYR A 48 10.00 1.31 1.30
CA TYR A 48 10.15 1.46 2.75
C TYR A 48 11.19 0.53 3.35
N ASP A 49 12.23 0.16 2.60
CA ASP A 49 13.17 -0.80 3.12
C ASP A 49 14.32 -0.16 3.90
N GLU A 50 14.27 1.10 4.21
CA GLU A 50 15.32 1.72 4.97
C GLU A 50 15.31 1.29 6.42
N ARG A 51 14.33 0.53 6.84
CA ARG A 51 14.28 0.04 8.20
C ARG A 51 14.06 -1.44 8.19
N ARG A 52 14.38 -2.06 9.32
CA ARG A 52 14.12 -3.44 9.43
C ARG A 52 12.77 -3.60 9.99
N TRP A 53 11.80 -3.97 9.21
CA TRP A 53 10.42 -4.11 9.66
C TRP A 53 10.19 -5.53 10.16
N GLN A 54 9.47 -5.65 11.24
CA GLN A 54 9.06 -6.95 11.76
C GLN A 54 7.89 -7.49 10.94
N GLU A 55 7.06 -6.59 10.47
CA GLU A 55 5.87 -6.98 9.74
C GLU A 55 5.46 -5.82 8.84
N MET A 56 4.98 -6.12 7.66
CA MET A 56 4.48 -5.09 6.75
C MET A 56 3.42 -5.72 5.88
N PHE A 57 2.33 -4.99 5.64
CA PHE A 57 1.32 -5.49 4.74
C PHE A 57 0.66 -4.32 4.03
N VAL A 58 -0.05 -4.61 2.96
CA VAL A 58 -0.73 -3.61 2.17
C VAL A 58 -2.19 -3.98 2.06
N THR A 59 -3.03 -2.98 1.88
CA THR A 59 -4.44 -3.20 1.63
C THR A 59 -4.89 -2.16 0.63
N PRO A 60 -5.75 -2.53 -0.31
CA PRO A 60 -6.24 -1.52 -1.25
C PRO A 60 -7.11 -0.52 -0.50
N ARG A 61 -6.91 0.74 -0.82
CA ARG A 61 -7.69 1.78 -0.16
C ARG A 61 -9.19 1.53 -0.38
N ALA A 62 -9.56 0.97 -1.49
CA ALA A 62 -10.96 0.72 -1.77
C ALA A 62 -11.59 -0.25 -0.78
N ALA A 63 -10.77 -1.02 -0.07
CA ALA A 63 -11.29 -1.96 0.92
C ALA A 63 -11.40 -1.35 2.31
N VAL A 64 -10.96 -0.11 2.46
CA VAL A 64 -11.03 0.55 3.77
C VAL A 64 -12.43 1.09 3.94
N VAL A 65 -13.04 0.77 5.06
CA VAL A 65 -14.39 1.19 5.33
C VAL A 65 -14.35 2.29 6.38
N PRO A 66 -14.71 3.50 6.03
CA PRO A 66 -14.62 4.59 7.00
C PRO A 66 -15.68 4.46 8.08
N VAL A 67 -15.33 4.86 9.26
CA VAL A 67 -16.27 4.87 10.36
C VAL A 67 -16.61 6.32 10.70
N ILE A 68 -15.57 7.16 10.72
CA ILE A 68 -15.77 8.58 10.95
C ILE A 68 -15.03 9.29 9.82
N VAL A 69 -15.71 10.16 9.14
CA VAL A 69 -15.16 10.82 7.97
C VAL A 69 -14.82 12.26 8.33
N PRO A 70 -13.63 12.75 7.95
CA PRO A 70 -13.27 14.13 8.29
C PRO A 70 -14.16 15.10 7.52
N GLU A 71 -14.39 16.25 8.08
CA GLU A 71 -15.25 17.22 7.46
C GLU A 71 -14.58 18.13 6.52
#